data_18497e968016a7c6b19c53465f22a5ef
#
_entry.id   18497e968016a7c6b19c53465f22a5ef
#
_cell.length_a   1.000
_cell.length_b   1.000
_cell.length_c   1.000
_cell.angle_alpha   90.00
_cell.angle_beta   90.00
_cell.angle_gamma   90.00
#
_symmetry.space_group_name_H-M   'P 1'
#
loop_
_entity.id
_entity.type
_entity.pdbx_description
1 polymer ?
#
loop_
_entity_poly.entity_id
_entity_poly.type
_entity_poly.pdbx_seq_one_letter_code
_entity_poly.pdbx_strand_id
1 'polypeptide(L)'
;LWQQLMLVCQALQGIRGGQSGTAVIEGVEPRLRPGVQALLFQVLRNLGRADALRSQLVARKPPPAADALLCTALALAWDPQAAPYEPFTLVNQAVEAAKRGQATRGQASFINACLRRFLRERDALVAATDGDPVARWNHPAWWIRRLRQDYPADWERILQANNAHAPMALRVNQQKCTLAQYQQALAAINLEAKVVGPQGLELAQPVPVQVLPGFADGWVSVQDAAAQQAAPLVLQGLDLTQPLRVLDACAAPGGKTAHLLEHAPAGSPLQVTALEVDEKRSARIHDTLARLGLSAQVLVADASRPQDWWQSQCGGTPFDAILLDAPCTASGIVRRHPDVRWLRRESDVAQLAVLQRRFWKRCGRCSSRAGACCIAPARSSRPRATCRSKRFLHTTPTPSCCPHQAI
;
A
#
# COMPACT_ATOMS: atom_id res chain seq x y z
N LEU A 1 -2.04 5.55 -27.04
CA LEU A 1 -2.57 6.22 -25.86
C LEU A 1 -4.09 5.96 -25.69
N TRP A 2 -4.91 6.08 -26.77
CA TRP A 2 -6.36 5.85 -26.64
C TRP A 2 -6.71 4.48 -26.04
N GLN A 3 -5.97 3.42 -26.37
CA GLN A 3 -6.17 2.08 -25.79
C GLN A 3 -5.93 2.09 -24.28
N GLN A 4 -4.85 2.74 -23.84
CA GLN A 4 -4.56 2.87 -22.41
C GLN A 4 -5.64 3.67 -21.68
N LEU A 5 -6.10 4.81 -22.25
CA LEU A 5 -7.19 5.60 -21.66
C LEU A 5 -8.50 4.80 -21.56
N MET A 6 -8.81 3.96 -22.54
CA MET A 6 -9.98 3.09 -22.51
C MET A 6 -9.85 2.04 -21.38
N LEU A 7 -8.68 1.42 -21.24
CA LEU A 7 -8.42 0.46 -20.15
C LEU A 7 -8.43 1.13 -18.78
N VAL A 8 -7.88 2.34 -18.64
CA VAL A 8 -7.98 3.14 -17.40
C VAL A 8 -9.44 3.47 -17.07
N CYS A 9 -10.23 3.85 -18.06
CA CYS A 9 -11.67 4.07 -17.89
C CYS A 9 -12.39 2.81 -17.36
N GLN A 10 -12.12 1.65 -17.93
CA GLN A 10 -12.67 0.37 -17.46
C GLN A 10 -12.20 0.03 -16.05
N ALA A 11 -10.92 0.20 -15.76
CA ALA A 11 -10.37 0.00 -14.43
C ALA A 11 -11.01 0.94 -13.39
N LEU A 12 -11.20 2.23 -13.72
CA LEU A 12 -11.88 3.19 -12.85
C LEU A 12 -13.33 2.79 -12.58
N GLN A 13 -14.05 2.27 -13.60
CA GLN A 13 -15.40 1.73 -13.38
C GLN A 13 -15.38 0.54 -12.44
N GLY A 14 -14.44 -0.40 -12.62
CA GLY A 14 -14.25 -1.54 -11.73
C GLY A 14 -14.01 -1.12 -10.29
N ILE A 15 -13.11 -0.13 -10.07
CA ILE A 15 -12.82 0.42 -8.73
C ILE A 15 -14.06 1.11 -8.14
N ARG A 16 -14.78 1.90 -8.91
CA ARG A 16 -16.05 2.50 -8.46
C ARG A 16 -17.13 1.44 -8.15
N GLY A 17 -17.02 0.26 -8.77
CA GLY A 17 -17.83 -0.92 -8.47
C GLY A 17 -17.33 -1.78 -7.30
N GLY A 18 -16.21 -1.38 -6.65
CA GLY A 18 -15.66 -2.06 -5.47
C GLY A 18 -14.51 -3.03 -5.73
N GLN A 19 -14.04 -3.18 -6.97
CA GLN A 19 -12.87 -4.00 -7.28
C GLN A 19 -11.58 -3.31 -6.83
N SER A 20 -10.58 -4.09 -6.38
CA SER A 20 -9.27 -3.53 -6.04
C SER A 20 -8.48 -3.09 -7.28
N GLY A 21 -7.61 -2.09 -7.11
CA GLY A 21 -6.70 -1.64 -8.17
C GLY A 21 -5.82 -2.78 -8.71
N THR A 22 -5.39 -3.69 -7.84
CA THR A 22 -4.63 -4.88 -8.23
C THR A 22 -5.44 -5.78 -9.17
N ALA A 23 -6.67 -6.11 -8.78
CA ALA A 23 -7.52 -7.01 -9.59
C ALA A 23 -7.83 -6.44 -10.99
N VAL A 24 -8.12 -5.13 -11.09
CA VAL A 24 -8.40 -4.51 -12.39
C VAL A 24 -7.15 -4.42 -13.28
N ILE A 25 -5.95 -4.29 -12.69
CA ILE A 25 -4.69 -4.23 -13.43
C ILE A 25 -4.23 -5.64 -13.87
N GLU A 26 -4.45 -6.67 -13.07
CA GLU A 26 -4.13 -8.06 -13.45
C GLU A 26 -4.86 -8.50 -14.73
N GLY A 27 -6.06 -8.00 -14.98
CA GLY A 27 -6.83 -8.25 -16.20
C GLY A 27 -6.32 -7.52 -17.46
N VAL A 28 -5.33 -6.61 -17.33
CA VAL A 28 -4.78 -5.87 -18.46
C VAL A 28 -3.68 -6.69 -19.14
N GLU A 29 -3.63 -6.65 -20.48
CA GLU A 29 -2.56 -7.28 -21.27
C GLU A 29 -1.17 -6.87 -20.76
N PRO A 30 -0.22 -7.82 -20.55
CA PRO A 30 1.06 -7.55 -19.91
C PRO A 30 1.85 -6.38 -20.49
N ARG A 31 1.88 -6.22 -21.82
CA ARG A 31 2.62 -5.11 -22.48
C ARG A 31 2.02 -3.73 -22.22
N LEU A 32 0.71 -3.62 -21.95
CA LEU A 32 0.03 -2.34 -21.68
C LEU A 32 -0.05 -2.04 -20.18
N ARG A 33 0.13 -3.06 -19.34
CA ARG A 33 -0.06 -3.00 -17.90
C ARG A 33 0.75 -1.89 -17.22
N PRO A 34 2.05 -1.69 -17.49
CA PRO A 34 2.82 -0.62 -16.81
C PRO A 34 2.25 0.77 -17.09
N GLY A 35 1.94 1.08 -18.36
CA GLY A 35 1.37 2.37 -18.74
C GLY A 35 -0.04 2.59 -18.22
N VAL A 36 -0.90 1.57 -18.26
CA VAL A 36 -2.26 1.64 -17.68
C VAL A 36 -2.20 1.85 -16.18
N GLN A 37 -1.32 1.15 -15.47
CA GLN A 37 -1.14 1.29 -14.02
C GLN A 37 -0.65 2.69 -13.65
N ALA A 38 0.33 3.23 -14.36
CA ALA A 38 0.85 4.57 -14.11
C ALA A 38 -0.25 5.63 -14.27
N LEU A 39 -0.99 5.59 -15.39
CA LEU A 39 -2.11 6.50 -15.64
C LEU A 39 -3.26 6.33 -14.64
N LEU A 40 -3.65 5.10 -14.34
CA LEU A 40 -4.70 4.81 -13.36
C LEU A 40 -4.33 5.37 -11.98
N PHE A 41 -3.09 5.18 -11.54
CA PHE A 41 -2.66 5.67 -10.24
C PHE A 41 -2.63 7.20 -10.18
N GLN A 42 -2.25 7.86 -11.28
CA GLN A 42 -2.34 9.31 -11.39
C GLN A 42 -3.80 9.79 -11.36
N VAL A 43 -4.69 9.13 -12.10
CA VAL A 43 -6.14 9.41 -12.07
C VAL A 43 -6.69 9.27 -10.64
N LEU A 44 -6.36 8.19 -9.95
CA LEU A 44 -6.86 7.95 -8.59
C LEU A 44 -6.33 8.97 -7.56
N ARG A 45 -5.11 9.50 -7.75
CA ARG A 45 -4.57 10.59 -6.92
C ARG A 45 -5.26 11.93 -7.16
N ASN A 46 -5.90 12.11 -8.32
CA ASN A 46 -6.58 13.34 -8.73
C ASN A 46 -8.11 13.17 -8.88
N LEU A 47 -8.66 12.03 -8.45
CA LEU A 47 -10.05 11.69 -8.74
C LEU A 47 -11.05 12.62 -8.06
N GLY A 48 -10.76 13.08 -6.84
CA GLY A 48 -11.61 14.06 -6.16
C GLY A 48 -11.71 15.39 -6.92
N ARG A 49 -10.58 15.88 -7.43
CA ARG A 49 -10.54 17.07 -8.27
C ARG A 49 -11.30 16.84 -9.58
N ALA A 50 -11.09 15.70 -10.24
CA ALA A 50 -11.77 15.36 -11.50
C ALA A 50 -13.29 15.26 -11.33
N ASP A 51 -13.77 14.65 -10.25
CA ASP A 51 -15.21 14.55 -9.95
C ASP A 51 -15.84 15.94 -9.70
N ALA A 52 -15.13 16.84 -9.02
CA ALA A 52 -15.59 18.21 -8.79
C ALA A 52 -15.62 19.01 -10.11
N LEU A 53 -14.56 18.95 -10.91
CA LEU A 53 -14.51 19.59 -12.23
C LEU A 53 -15.61 19.08 -13.16
N ARG A 54 -15.84 17.77 -13.19
CA ARG A 54 -16.94 17.18 -13.94
C ARG A 54 -18.28 17.77 -13.50
N SER A 55 -18.49 17.98 -12.20
CA SER A 55 -19.73 18.59 -11.68
C SER A 55 -19.90 20.06 -12.07
N GLN A 56 -18.81 20.80 -12.28
CA GLN A 56 -18.86 22.17 -12.82
C GLN A 56 -19.14 22.19 -14.34
N LEU A 57 -18.69 21.17 -15.05
CA LEU A 57 -18.86 21.09 -16.50
C LEU A 57 -20.25 20.60 -16.92
N VAL A 58 -20.89 19.76 -16.13
CA VAL A 58 -22.12 19.07 -16.48
C VAL A 58 -23.12 19.06 -15.32
N ALA A 59 -24.35 19.52 -15.58
CA ALA A 59 -25.41 19.56 -14.58
C ALA A 59 -25.91 18.18 -14.16
N ARG A 60 -25.91 17.20 -15.09
CA ARG A 60 -26.37 15.84 -14.82
C ARG A 60 -25.26 14.83 -15.10
N LYS A 61 -25.03 13.94 -14.13
CA LYS A 61 -23.99 12.90 -14.24
C LYS A 61 -24.18 12.06 -15.50
N PRO A 62 -23.14 11.92 -16.36
CA PRO A 62 -23.19 11.10 -17.57
C PRO A 62 -23.34 9.60 -17.26
N PRO A 63 -23.65 8.76 -18.27
CA PRO A 63 -23.58 7.31 -18.12
C PRO A 63 -22.22 6.85 -17.55
N PRO A 64 -22.15 5.76 -16.76
CA PRO A 64 -20.96 5.38 -16.00
C PRO A 64 -19.66 5.32 -16.81
N ALA A 65 -19.70 4.80 -18.03
CA ALA A 65 -18.51 4.71 -18.89
C ALA A 65 -18.05 6.10 -19.39
N ALA A 66 -18.99 6.96 -19.80
CA ALA A 66 -18.67 8.31 -20.23
C ALA A 66 -18.17 9.18 -19.05
N ASP A 67 -18.79 9.04 -17.87
CA ASP A 67 -18.36 9.69 -16.64
C ASP A 67 -16.93 9.28 -16.26
N ALA A 68 -16.62 7.99 -16.29
CA ALA A 68 -15.30 7.48 -15.99
C ALA A 68 -14.23 7.98 -16.99
N LEU A 69 -14.53 8.01 -18.28
CA LEU A 69 -13.61 8.49 -19.30
C LEU A 69 -13.38 10.01 -19.18
N LEU A 70 -14.46 10.78 -18.95
CA LEU A 70 -14.36 12.21 -18.72
C LEU A 70 -13.52 12.53 -17.47
N CYS A 71 -13.79 11.85 -16.33
CA CYS A 71 -12.99 12.01 -15.11
C CYS A 71 -11.53 11.57 -15.30
N THR A 72 -11.29 10.51 -16.08
CA THR A 72 -9.92 10.10 -16.44
C THR A 72 -9.16 11.22 -17.15
N ALA A 73 -9.76 11.81 -18.19
CA ALA A 73 -9.13 12.90 -18.92
C ALA A 73 -8.95 14.17 -18.06
N LEU A 74 -9.95 14.54 -17.26
CA LEU A 74 -9.86 15.70 -16.34
C LEU A 74 -8.78 15.50 -15.29
N ALA A 75 -8.66 14.31 -14.71
CA ALA A 75 -7.62 13.99 -13.71
C ALA A 75 -6.21 14.08 -14.26
N LEU A 76 -6.02 13.85 -15.56
CA LEU A 76 -4.73 13.93 -16.24
C LEU A 76 -4.43 15.33 -16.82
N ALA A 77 -5.45 16.21 -16.94
CA ALA A 77 -5.32 17.51 -17.60
C ALA A 77 -5.40 18.71 -16.63
N TRP A 78 -5.90 18.54 -15.40
CA TRP A 78 -6.22 19.68 -14.53
C TRP A 78 -5.02 20.49 -14.08
N ASP A 79 -3.89 19.82 -13.86
CA ASP A 79 -2.61 20.44 -13.49
C ASP A 79 -1.62 20.36 -14.67
N PRO A 80 -1.32 21.47 -15.33
CA PRO A 80 -0.41 21.47 -16.47
C PRO A 80 1.02 21.05 -16.14
N GLN A 81 1.46 21.29 -14.88
CA GLN A 81 2.82 20.95 -14.46
C GLN A 81 2.99 19.45 -14.23
N ALA A 82 1.90 18.77 -13.84
CA ALA A 82 1.90 17.33 -13.61
C ALA A 82 1.26 16.51 -14.74
N ALA A 83 0.79 17.19 -15.82
CA ALA A 83 0.14 16.53 -16.95
C ALA A 83 1.13 15.62 -17.70
N PRO A 84 0.81 14.32 -17.92
CA PRO A 84 1.74 13.39 -18.59
C PRO A 84 1.74 13.57 -20.12
N TYR A 85 0.84 14.37 -20.67
CA TYR A 85 0.66 14.61 -22.10
C TYR A 85 0.22 16.05 -22.36
N GLU A 86 0.57 16.54 -23.53
CA GLU A 86 0.08 17.83 -24.05
C GLU A 86 -1.46 17.84 -24.09
N PRO A 87 -2.11 18.95 -23.68
CA PRO A 87 -3.56 19.04 -23.54
C PRO A 87 -4.34 18.60 -24.78
N PHE A 88 -3.92 19.06 -25.97
CA PHE A 88 -4.59 18.69 -27.23
C PHE A 88 -4.44 17.21 -27.56
N THR A 89 -3.27 16.64 -27.30
CA THR A 89 -3.03 15.21 -27.50
C THR A 89 -3.95 14.40 -26.57
N LEU A 90 -4.03 14.77 -25.30
CA LEU A 90 -4.88 14.08 -24.34
C LEU A 90 -6.36 14.13 -24.75
N VAL A 91 -6.87 15.32 -25.13
CA VAL A 91 -8.26 15.47 -25.60
C VAL A 91 -8.54 14.63 -26.83
N ASN A 92 -7.68 14.70 -27.85
CA ASN A 92 -7.85 13.91 -29.06
C ASN A 92 -7.86 12.41 -28.78
N GLN A 93 -6.96 11.93 -27.93
CA GLN A 93 -6.88 10.52 -27.56
C GLN A 93 -8.04 10.06 -26.67
N ALA A 94 -8.57 10.93 -25.81
CA ALA A 94 -9.76 10.64 -25.02
C ALA A 94 -11.02 10.55 -25.91
N VAL A 95 -11.15 11.43 -26.91
CA VAL A 95 -12.24 11.39 -27.88
C VAL A 95 -12.14 10.15 -28.77
N GLU A 96 -10.93 9.78 -29.19
CA GLU A 96 -10.70 8.55 -29.95
C GLU A 96 -11.06 7.31 -29.12
N ALA A 97 -10.68 7.27 -27.83
CA ALA A 97 -11.09 6.23 -26.92
C ALA A 97 -12.63 6.16 -26.79
N ALA A 98 -13.30 7.31 -26.71
CA ALA A 98 -14.76 7.39 -26.66
C ALA A 98 -15.42 6.82 -27.92
N LYS A 99 -14.93 7.17 -29.11
CA LYS A 99 -15.46 6.68 -30.39
C LYS A 99 -15.32 5.17 -30.55
N ARG A 100 -14.23 4.59 -30.05
CA ARG A 100 -13.93 3.16 -30.16
C ARG A 100 -14.60 2.31 -29.08
N GLY A 101 -14.94 2.90 -27.93
CA GLY A 101 -15.61 2.21 -26.84
C GLY A 101 -17.10 2.01 -27.15
N GLN A 102 -17.58 0.76 -27.11
CA GLN A 102 -18.98 0.45 -27.34
C GLN A 102 -19.92 1.25 -26.40
N ALA A 103 -19.57 1.34 -25.12
CA ALA A 103 -20.36 2.03 -24.10
C ALA A 103 -20.21 3.56 -24.11
N THR A 104 -19.25 4.12 -24.87
CA THR A 104 -18.94 5.55 -24.88
C THR A 104 -19.13 6.21 -26.24
N ARG A 105 -19.33 5.43 -27.32
CA ARG A 105 -19.41 5.92 -28.69
C ARG A 105 -20.46 7.03 -28.87
N GLY A 106 -21.64 6.84 -28.33
CA GLY A 106 -22.73 7.83 -28.40
C GLY A 106 -22.46 9.11 -27.60
N GLN A 107 -21.43 9.12 -26.76
CA GLN A 107 -21.05 10.25 -25.91
C GLN A 107 -19.76 10.95 -26.35
N ALA A 108 -19.17 10.55 -27.50
CA ALA A 108 -17.88 11.10 -27.95
C ALA A 108 -17.92 12.62 -28.19
N SER A 109 -18.98 13.13 -28.82
CA SER A 109 -19.16 14.57 -29.06
C SER A 109 -19.34 15.34 -27.75
N PHE A 110 -20.12 14.77 -26.80
CA PHE A 110 -20.30 15.33 -25.47
C PHE A 110 -18.97 15.41 -24.69
N ILE A 111 -18.19 14.33 -24.65
CA ILE A 111 -16.88 14.29 -24.00
C ILE A 111 -15.94 15.34 -24.63
N ASN A 112 -15.90 15.44 -25.96
CA ASN A 112 -15.11 16.44 -26.66
C ASN A 112 -15.52 17.87 -26.26
N ALA A 113 -16.81 18.17 -26.23
CA ALA A 113 -17.33 19.49 -25.85
C ALA A 113 -16.92 19.86 -24.40
N CYS A 114 -17.09 18.92 -23.45
CA CYS A 114 -16.67 19.11 -22.05
C CYS A 114 -15.17 19.35 -21.94
N LEU A 115 -14.34 18.55 -22.56
CA LEU A 115 -12.87 18.70 -22.46
C LEU A 115 -12.39 19.98 -23.14
N ARG A 116 -12.94 20.37 -24.29
CA ARG A 116 -12.61 21.67 -24.93
C ARG A 116 -13.06 22.85 -24.07
N ARG A 117 -14.23 22.79 -23.44
CA ARG A 117 -14.67 23.82 -22.49
C ARG A 117 -13.72 23.88 -21.30
N PHE A 118 -13.35 22.74 -20.74
CA PHE A 118 -12.38 22.67 -19.64
C PHE A 118 -11.07 23.34 -20.01
N LEU A 119 -10.48 23.09 -21.20
CA LEU A 119 -9.22 23.71 -21.60
C LEU A 119 -9.32 25.24 -21.75
N ARG A 120 -10.48 25.77 -22.21
CA ARG A 120 -10.68 27.22 -22.33
C ARG A 120 -10.87 27.91 -20.99
N GLU A 121 -11.55 27.26 -20.06
CA GLU A 121 -12.00 27.83 -18.80
C GLU A 121 -11.27 27.22 -17.58
N ARG A 122 -10.13 26.53 -17.82
CA ARG A 122 -9.45 25.68 -16.83
C ARG A 122 -9.21 26.40 -15.51
N ASP A 123 -8.57 27.56 -15.53
CA ASP A 123 -8.14 28.22 -14.30
C ASP A 123 -9.35 28.66 -13.44
N ALA A 124 -10.41 29.15 -14.08
CA ALA A 124 -11.65 29.50 -13.40
C ALA A 124 -12.37 28.25 -12.83
N LEU A 125 -12.42 27.16 -13.62
CA LEU A 125 -13.05 25.92 -13.18
C LEU A 125 -12.27 25.25 -12.04
N VAL A 126 -10.94 25.27 -12.08
CA VAL A 126 -10.10 24.74 -11.01
C VAL A 126 -10.29 25.56 -9.75
N ALA A 127 -10.21 26.90 -9.82
CA ALA A 127 -10.44 27.80 -8.70
C ALA A 127 -11.82 27.60 -8.07
N ALA A 128 -12.86 27.39 -8.86
CA ALA A 128 -14.21 27.11 -8.37
C ALA A 128 -14.33 25.79 -7.55
N THR A 129 -13.36 24.87 -7.70
CA THR A 129 -13.34 23.61 -6.95
C THR A 129 -12.41 23.63 -5.74
N ASP A 130 -11.65 24.72 -5.48
CA ASP A 130 -10.69 24.79 -4.37
C ASP A 130 -11.36 24.83 -2.99
N GLY A 131 -12.61 25.27 -2.93
CA GLY A 131 -13.42 25.24 -1.72
C GLY A 131 -13.93 23.86 -1.31
N ASP A 132 -13.92 22.88 -2.23
CA ASP A 132 -14.30 21.49 -1.93
C ASP A 132 -13.13 20.71 -1.31
N PRO A 133 -13.24 20.29 -0.05
CA PRO A 133 -12.17 19.53 0.62
C PRO A 133 -11.82 18.23 -0.12
N VAL A 134 -12.80 17.55 -0.75
CA VAL A 134 -12.55 16.30 -1.49
C VAL A 134 -11.74 16.59 -2.75
N ALA A 135 -12.05 17.66 -3.45
CA ALA A 135 -11.29 18.12 -4.62
C ALA A 135 -9.88 18.55 -4.25
N ARG A 136 -9.74 19.35 -3.19
CA ARG A 136 -8.46 19.89 -2.72
C ARG A 136 -7.51 18.80 -2.24
N TRP A 137 -8.01 17.86 -1.44
CA TRP A 137 -7.18 16.86 -0.76
C TRP A 137 -7.19 15.48 -1.41
N ASN A 138 -8.06 15.23 -2.40
CA ASN A 138 -8.22 13.94 -3.08
C ASN A 138 -8.42 12.73 -2.14
N HIS A 139 -9.19 12.96 -1.07
CA HIS A 139 -9.61 11.93 -0.12
C HIS A 139 -11.12 12.06 0.16
N PRO A 140 -11.81 10.95 0.50
CA PRO A 140 -13.22 11.01 0.90
C PRO A 140 -13.42 11.93 2.12
N ALA A 141 -14.55 12.64 2.17
CA ALA A 141 -14.86 13.61 3.23
C ALA A 141 -14.76 13.00 4.65
N TRP A 142 -15.21 11.73 4.82
CA TRP A 142 -15.12 11.04 6.11
C TRP A 142 -13.66 10.82 6.54
N TRP A 143 -12.75 10.56 5.60
CA TRP A 143 -11.34 10.35 5.88
C TRP A 143 -10.65 11.65 6.30
N ILE A 144 -10.92 12.73 5.58
CA ILE A 144 -10.43 14.09 5.92
C ILE A 144 -10.90 14.48 7.32
N ARG A 145 -12.19 14.33 7.61
CA ARG A 145 -12.78 14.61 8.92
C ARG A 145 -12.11 13.80 10.04
N ARG A 146 -11.88 12.51 9.80
CA ARG A 146 -11.23 11.61 10.75
C ARG A 146 -9.79 12.01 11.02
N LEU A 147 -9.00 12.34 9.99
CA LEU A 147 -7.63 12.79 10.16
C LEU A 147 -7.55 14.11 10.95
N ARG A 148 -8.45 15.06 10.69
CA ARG A 148 -8.52 16.30 11.46
C ARG A 148 -8.75 16.05 12.96
N GLN A 149 -9.57 15.06 13.30
CA GLN A 149 -9.83 14.67 14.69
C GLN A 149 -8.64 13.95 15.34
N ASP A 150 -8.04 13.01 14.63
CA ASP A 150 -6.99 12.15 15.16
C ASP A 150 -5.60 12.83 15.16
N TYR A 151 -5.34 13.73 14.21
CA TYR A 151 -4.06 14.43 13.99
C TYR A 151 -4.26 15.91 13.68
N PRO A 152 -4.78 16.71 14.62
CA PRO A 152 -5.17 18.11 14.35
C PRO A 152 -4.01 18.99 13.86
N ALA A 153 -2.77 18.70 14.28
CA ALA A 153 -1.59 19.46 13.86
C ALA A 153 -0.98 18.98 12.51
N ASP A 154 -1.26 17.74 12.10
CA ASP A 154 -0.51 17.09 11.01
C ASP A 154 -1.41 16.63 9.84
N TRP A 155 -2.73 16.75 9.95
CA TRP A 155 -3.67 16.16 8.99
C TRP A 155 -3.43 16.63 7.54
N GLU A 156 -3.08 17.88 7.31
CA GLU A 156 -2.80 18.40 5.96
C GLU A 156 -1.53 17.78 5.39
N ARG A 157 -0.47 17.73 6.18
CA ARG A 157 0.79 17.11 5.82
C ARG A 157 0.62 15.62 5.48
N ILE A 158 -0.22 14.90 6.25
CA ILE A 158 -0.56 13.49 5.99
C ILE A 158 -1.29 13.36 4.65
N LEU A 159 -2.29 14.21 4.37
CA LEU A 159 -3.03 14.15 3.11
C LEU A 159 -2.16 14.50 1.90
N GLN A 160 -1.28 15.50 2.02
CA GLN A 160 -0.28 15.85 0.99
C GLN A 160 0.66 14.67 0.73
N ALA A 161 1.24 14.08 1.79
CA ALA A 161 2.11 12.92 1.67
C ALA A 161 1.40 11.74 0.99
N ASN A 162 0.13 11.49 1.30
CA ASN A 162 -0.67 10.45 0.67
C ASN A 162 -0.86 10.65 -0.84
N ASN A 163 -0.83 11.88 -1.33
CA ASN A 163 -0.96 12.21 -2.77
C ASN A 163 0.38 12.12 -3.53
N ALA A 164 1.50 12.12 -2.82
CA ALA A 164 2.82 11.99 -3.44
C ALA A 164 3.08 10.57 -3.95
N HIS A 165 4.07 10.42 -4.83
CA HIS A 165 4.56 9.11 -5.22
C HIS A 165 5.16 8.37 -4.03
N ALA A 166 4.93 7.05 -3.97
CA ALA A 166 5.49 6.23 -2.91
C ALA A 166 7.01 6.11 -3.07
N PRO A 167 7.79 6.30 -2.01
CA PRO A 167 9.22 6.04 -2.06
C PRO A 167 9.47 4.54 -2.25
N MET A 168 10.57 4.18 -2.88
CA MET A 168 11.03 2.79 -2.95
C MET A 168 12.04 2.57 -1.84
N ALA A 169 11.57 1.99 -0.74
CA ALA A 169 12.44 1.62 0.37
C ALA A 169 12.89 0.15 0.23
N LEU A 170 14.17 -0.06 0.46
CA LEU A 170 14.86 -1.34 0.41
C LEU A 170 15.28 -1.75 1.82
N ARG A 171 15.14 -3.02 2.16
CA ARG A 171 15.76 -3.64 3.33
C ARG A 171 16.94 -4.46 2.90
N VAL A 172 18.13 -4.13 3.39
CA VAL A 172 19.35 -4.88 3.12
C VAL A 172 19.42 -6.09 4.04
N ASN A 173 19.67 -7.26 3.46
CA ASN A 173 19.87 -8.50 4.19
C ASN A 173 21.28 -8.52 4.78
N GLN A 174 21.38 -8.21 6.07
CA GLN A 174 22.67 -8.11 6.77
C GLN A 174 23.41 -9.44 6.92
N GLN A 175 22.76 -10.58 6.68
CA GLN A 175 23.43 -11.86 6.60
C GLN A 175 24.23 -12.03 5.29
N LYS A 176 23.95 -11.21 4.26
CA LYS A 176 24.57 -11.28 2.94
C LYS A 176 25.53 -10.14 2.64
N CYS A 177 25.17 -8.91 3.03
CA CYS A 177 26.02 -7.73 2.84
C CYS A 177 25.69 -6.65 3.88
N THR A 178 26.65 -5.77 4.12
CA THR A 178 26.42 -4.59 4.98
C THR A 178 25.67 -3.49 4.23
N LEU A 179 25.07 -2.57 4.98
CA LEU A 179 24.39 -1.40 4.41
C LEU A 179 25.35 -0.57 3.52
N ALA A 180 26.60 -0.37 3.97
CA ALA A 180 27.61 0.39 3.25
C ALA A 180 28.01 -0.31 1.93
N GLN A 181 28.21 -1.62 1.94
CA GLN A 181 28.50 -2.39 0.74
C GLN A 181 27.36 -2.29 -0.29
N TYR A 182 26.10 -2.35 0.18
CA TYR A 182 24.97 -2.24 -0.72
C TYR A 182 24.81 -0.83 -1.28
N GLN A 183 25.10 0.24 -0.48
CA GLN A 183 25.15 1.62 -1.01
C GLN A 183 26.21 1.78 -2.10
N GLN A 184 27.40 1.19 -1.93
CA GLN A 184 28.43 1.19 -2.95
C GLN A 184 27.99 0.47 -4.23
N ALA A 185 27.30 -0.68 -4.09
CA ALA A 185 26.78 -1.40 -5.24
C ALA A 185 25.71 -0.61 -6.01
N LEU A 186 24.85 0.16 -5.32
CA LEU A 186 23.90 1.07 -5.94
C LEU A 186 24.62 2.24 -6.64
N ALA A 187 25.61 2.85 -6.00
CA ALA A 187 26.38 3.95 -6.56
C ALA A 187 27.13 3.52 -7.85
N ALA A 188 27.64 2.29 -7.90
CA ALA A 188 28.32 1.75 -9.09
C ALA A 188 27.41 1.66 -10.34
N ILE A 189 26.09 1.68 -10.15
CA ILE A 189 25.10 1.71 -11.25
C ILE A 189 24.33 3.03 -11.29
N ASN A 190 24.90 4.11 -10.68
CA ASN A 190 24.32 5.45 -10.62
C ASN A 190 22.92 5.52 -9.99
N LEU A 191 22.62 4.69 -9.00
CA LEU A 191 21.42 4.78 -8.19
C LEU A 191 21.73 5.44 -6.84
N GLU A 192 21.13 6.60 -6.61
CA GLU A 192 21.24 7.31 -5.34
C GLU A 192 20.25 6.74 -4.32
N ALA A 193 20.71 6.58 -3.08
CA ALA A 193 19.90 6.11 -1.99
C ALA A 193 20.30 6.79 -0.66
N LYS A 194 19.30 7.16 0.13
CA LYS A 194 19.51 7.66 1.50
C LYS A 194 19.25 6.54 2.52
N VAL A 195 19.95 6.57 3.65
CA VAL A 195 19.74 5.64 4.76
C VAL A 195 18.42 5.97 5.47
N VAL A 196 17.60 4.95 5.73
CA VAL A 196 16.31 5.07 6.42
C VAL A 196 16.19 3.98 7.50
N GLY A 197 17.00 4.11 8.54
CA GLY A 197 17.06 3.14 9.63
C GLY A 197 18.28 2.21 9.54
N PRO A 198 18.39 1.21 10.45
CA PRO A 198 19.62 0.43 10.63
C PRO A 198 20.01 -0.44 9.42
N GLN A 199 19.03 -0.84 8.61
CA GLN A 199 19.21 -1.72 7.45
C GLN A 199 18.40 -1.29 6.22
N GLY A 200 17.85 -0.08 6.28
CA GLY A 200 16.97 0.48 5.24
C GLY A 200 17.66 1.50 4.36
N LEU A 201 17.37 1.44 3.07
CA LEU A 201 17.71 2.45 2.09
C LEU A 201 16.46 2.91 1.36
N GLU A 202 16.36 4.20 1.07
CA GLU A 202 15.30 4.75 0.23
C GLU A 202 15.93 5.29 -1.04
N LEU A 203 15.51 4.76 -2.19
CA LEU A 203 15.99 5.20 -3.49
C LEU A 203 15.44 6.59 -3.84
N ALA A 204 16.27 7.43 -4.45
CA ALA A 204 15.85 8.73 -4.97
C ALA A 204 14.74 8.61 -6.03
N GLN A 205 14.77 7.54 -6.81
CA GLN A 205 13.73 7.19 -7.78
C GLN A 205 13.44 5.68 -7.76
N PRO A 206 12.16 5.28 -7.90
CA PRO A 206 11.81 3.87 -8.03
C PRO A 206 12.37 3.27 -9.32
N VAL A 207 12.89 2.05 -9.22
CA VAL A 207 13.41 1.28 -10.37
C VAL A 207 12.81 -0.11 -10.39
N PRO A 208 12.79 -0.81 -11.56
CA PRO A 208 12.46 -2.23 -11.61
C PRO A 208 13.40 -3.05 -10.73
N VAL A 209 12.88 -4.02 -9.98
CA VAL A 209 13.69 -4.80 -9.03
C VAL A 209 14.81 -5.61 -9.70
N GLN A 210 14.66 -5.90 -11.00
CA GLN A 210 15.64 -6.62 -11.80
C GLN A 210 16.94 -5.85 -11.99
N VAL A 211 16.94 -4.51 -11.87
CA VAL A 211 18.17 -3.70 -11.98
C VAL A 211 18.89 -3.54 -10.64
N LEU A 212 18.26 -3.97 -9.54
CA LEU A 212 18.87 -3.87 -8.21
C LEU A 212 19.97 -4.92 -8.05
N PRO A 213 21.20 -4.53 -7.65
CA PRO A 213 22.29 -5.46 -7.44
C PRO A 213 21.92 -6.55 -6.43
N GLY A 214 22.18 -7.82 -6.77
CA GLY A 214 21.96 -8.96 -5.88
C GLY A 214 20.50 -9.18 -5.46
N PHE A 215 19.51 -8.59 -6.14
CA PHE A 215 18.09 -8.81 -5.78
C PHE A 215 17.69 -10.28 -5.93
N ALA A 216 18.08 -10.92 -7.03
CA ALA A 216 17.82 -12.34 -7.26
C ALA A 216 18.52 -13.22 -6.20
N ASP A 217 19.69 -12.81 -5.75
CA ASP A 217 20.49 -13.53 -4.76
C ASP A 217 20.09 -13.23 -3.30
N GLY A 218 19.03 -12.42 -3.12
CA GLY A 218 18.48 -12.11 -1.79
C GLY A 218 19.31 -11.13 -0.95
N TRP A 219 20.14 -10.28 -1.57
CA TRP A 219 20.87 -9.22 -0.87
C TRP A 219 19.96 -8.14 -0.34
N VAL A 220 18.82 -7.96 -0.99
CA VAL A 220 17.88 -6.89 -0.67
C VAL A 220 16.43 -7.32 -0.90
N SER A 221 15.53 -6.72 -0.16
CA SER A 221 14.08 -6.84 -0.33
C SER A 221 13.43 -5.47 -0.41
N VAL A 222 12.41 -5.31 -1.24
CA VAL A 222 11.57 -4.10 -1.24
C VAL A 222 10.62 -4.18 -0.05
N GLN A 223 10.81 -3.30 0.93
CA GLN A 223 9.96 -3.23 2.11
C GLN A 223 9.86 -1.79 2.61
N ASP A 224 8.66 -1.35 2.95
CA ASP A 224 8.42 -0.04 3.54
C ASP A 224 9.22 0.15 4.84
N ALA A 225 9.81 1.34 5.03
CA ALA A 225 10.68 1.63 6.19
C ALA A 225 9.95 1.42 7.54
N ALA A 226 8.64 1.74 7.61
CA ALA A 226 7.86 1.47 8.82
C ALA A 226 7.67 -0.03 9.06
N ALA A 227 7.49 -0.84 7.99
CA ALA A 227 7.38 -2.29 8.12
C ALA A 227 8.69 -2.96 8.55
N GLN A 228 9.84 -2.33 8.28
CA GLN A 228 11.15 -2.80 8.73
C GLN A 228 11.33 -2.71 10.26
N GLN A 229 10.49 -1.98 10.97
CA GLN A 229 10.52 -1.92 12.44
C GLN A 229 9.94 -3.20 13.09
N ALA A 230 9.13 -3.99 12.38
CA ALA A 230 8.35 -5.06 12.98
C ALA A 230 9.23 -6.20 13.54
N ALA A 231 10.19 -6.72 12.78
CA ALA A 231 11.03 -7.83 13.23
C ALA A 231 11.94 -7.44 14.42
N PRO A 232 12.68 -6.31 14.40
CA PRO A 232 13.45 -5.86 15.55
C PRO A 232 12.61 -5.73 16.82
N LEU A 233 11.40 -5.18 16.71
CA LEU A 233 10.52 -4.99 17.87
C LEU A 233 9.97 -6.32 18.42
N VAL A 234 9.62 -7.27 17.55
CA VAL A 234 9.15 -8.59 17.98
C VAL A 234 10.23 -9.38 18.69
N LEU A 235 11.47 -9.27 18.21
CA LEU A 235 12.61 -10.03 18.71
C LEU A 235 13.38 -9.31 19.85
N GLN A 236 12.97 -8.08 20.17
CA GLN A 236 13.63 -7.27 21.21
C GLN A 236 13.63 -7.96 22.58
N GLY A 237 14.81 -8.16 23.13
CA GLY A 237 15.01 -8.76 24.46
C GLY A 237 14.86 -10.28 24.49
N LEU A 238 14.74 -10.94 23.34
CA LEU A 238 14.87 -12.38 23.22
C LEU A 238 16.32 -12.79 22.99
N ASP A 239 16.75 -13.89 23.59
CA ASP A 239 18.08 -14.47 23.34
C ASP A 239 18.03 -15.34 22.08
N LEU A 240 18.43 -14.77 20.95
CA LEU A 240 18.40 -15.43 19.64
C LEU A 240 19.45 -16.55 19.49
N THR A 241 20.26 -16.83 20.50
CA THR A 241 21.17 -17.98 20.56
C THR A 241 20.49 -19.23 21.09
N GLN A 242 19.30 -19.10 21.70
CA GLN A 242 18.51 -20.17 22.21
C GLN A 242 17.41 -20.60 21.21
N PRO A 243 16.92 -21.85 21.30
CA PRO A 243 15.78 -22.29 20.52
C PRO A 243 14.55 -21.43 20.84
N LEU A 244 14.08 -20.66 19.85
CA LEU A 244 12.92 -19.80 19.96
C LEU A 244 11.90 -20.13 18.88
N ARG A 245 10.64 -20.01 19.21
CA ARG A 245 9.51 -20.21 18.30
C ARG A 245 8.74 -18.91 18.12
N VAL A 246 8.69 -18.41 16.89
CA VAL A 246 7.98 -17.17 16.55
C VAL A 246 6.86 -17.45 15.57
N LEU A 247 5.68 -16.93 15.83
CA LEU A 247 4.53 -16.98 14.94
C LEU A 247 4.42 -15.67 14.16
N ASP A 248 4.40 -15.75 12.82
CA ASP A 248 3.95 -14.65 11.94
C ASP A 248 2.51 -14.95 11.50
N ALA A 249 1.56 -14.34 12.16
CA ALA A 249 0.14 -14.52 11.90
C ALA A 249 -0.34 -13.50 10.85
N CYS A 250 -0.80 -13.94 9.70
CA CYS A 250 -1.13 -13.16 8.49
C CYS A 250 0.13 -12.79 7.68
N ALA A 251 0.95 -13.79 7.33
CA ALA A 251 2.32 -13.63 6.88
C ALA A 251 2.51 -13.16 5.42
N ALA A 252 1.51 -13.40 4.53
CA ALA A 252 1.71 -13.10 3.10
C ALA A 252 1.94 -11.61 2.81
N PRO A 253 2.89 -11.30 1.94
CA PRO A 253 3.66 -12.15 1.01
C PRO A 253 5.00 -12.69 1.57
N GLY A 254 5.20 -12.73 2.89
CA GLY A 254 6.40 -13.30 3.51
C GLY A 254 7.51 -12.30 3.86
N GLY A 255 7.33 -11.01 3.57
CA GLY A 255 8.37 -10.00 3.80
C GLY A 255 8.74 -9.79 5.28
N LYS A 256 7.78 -9.94 6.21
CA LYS A 256 8.03 -9.86 7.66
C LYS A 256 8.57 -11.18 8.21
N THR A 257 8.05 -12.32 7.71
CA THR A 257 8.60 -13.66 7.98
C THR A 257 10.09 -13.72 7.65
N ALA A 258 10.45 -13.30 6.42
CA ALA A 258 11.84 -13.23 5.99
C ALA A 258 12.67 -12.30 6.88
N HIS A 259 12.12 -11.14 7.25
CA HIS A 259 12.84 -10.19 8.10
C HIS A 259 13.10 -10.72 9.51
N LEU A 260 12.18 -11.51 10.11
CA LEU A 260 12.43 -12.20 11.37
C LEU A 260 13.64 -13.13 11.27
N LEU A 261 13.72 -13.91 10.18
CA LEU A 261 14.83 -14.84 9.94
C LEU A 261 16.14 -14.11 9.61
N GLU A 262 16.11 -13.05 8.79
CA GLU A 262 17.29 -12.24 8.46
C GLU A 262 17.84 -11.47 9.66
N HIS A 263 16.98 -11.09 10.61
CA HIS A 263 17.37 -10.36 11.82
C HIS A 263 18.08 -11.24 12.85
N ALA A 264 17.81 -12.54 12.84
CA ALA A 264 18.52 -13.50 13.68
C ALA A 264 19.95 -13.71 13.18
N PRO A 265 20.93 -13.91 14.08
CA PRO A 265 22.30 -14.26 13.68
C PRO A 265 22.33 -15.51 12.80
N ALA A 266 23.33 -15.60 11.92
CA ALA A 266 23.55 -16.81 11.13
C ALA A 266 23.72 -18.03 12.04
N GLY A 267 23.00 -19.12 11.74
CA GLY A 267 23.00 -20.33 12.58
C GLY A 267 22.11 -20.27 13.82
N SER A 268 21.35 -19.17 14.02
CA SER A 268 20.38 -19.09 15.11
C SER A 268 19.35 -20.22 15.01
N PRO A 269 19.00 -20.88 16.16
CA PRO A 269 17.97 -21.93 16.20
C PRO A 269 16.54 -21.36 16.21
N LEU A 270 16.35 -20.14 15.70
CA LEU A 270 15.05 -19.49 15.56
C LEU A 270 14.16 -20.25 14.59
N GLN A 271 12.98 -20.65 15.04
CA GLN A 271 11.95 -21.28 14.23
C GLN A 271 10.79 -20.32 14.00
N VAL A 272 10.49 -20.02 12.73
CA VAL A 272 9.33 -19.17 12.37
C VAL A 272 8.23 -20.02 11.76
N THR A 273 7.02 -19.91 12.31
CA THR A 273 5.79 -20.45 11.72
C THR A 273 5.02 -19.28 11.10
N ALA A 274 4.76 -19.35 9.80
CA ALA A 274 4.03 -18.35 9.03
C ALA A 274 2.63 -18.83 8.69
N LEU A 275 1.59 -18.10 9.10
CA LEU A 275 0.19 -18.43 8.77
C LEU A 275 -0.35 -17.49 7.69
N GLU A 276 -1.03 -18.07 6.73
CA GLU A 276 -1.84 -17.34 5.75
C GLU A 276 -3.12 -18.15 5.47
N VAL A 277 -4.28 -17.49 5.47
CA VAL A 277 -5.57 -18.15 5.24
C VAL A 277 -5.82 -18.47 3.76
N ASP A 278 -5.23 -17.72 2.87
CA ASP A 278 -5.38 -17.84 1.41
C ASP A 278 -4.20 -18.66 0.84
N GLU A 279 -4.52 -19.80 0.23
CA GLU A 279 -3.53 -20.69 -0.36
C GLU A 279 -2.70 -20.03 -1.48
N LYS A 280 -3.33 -19.22 -2.35
CA LYS A 280 -2.63 -18.52 -3.44
C LYS A 280 -1.68 -17.46 -2.89
N ARG A 281 -2.03 -16.84 -1.78
CA ARG A 281 -1.16 -15.88 -1.10
C ARG A 281 -0.03 -16.59 -0.34
N SER A 282 -0.29 -17.78 0.21
CA SER A 282 0.76 -18.56 0.88
C SER A 282 1.89 -18.98 -0.07
N ALA A 283 1.59 -19.25 -1.34
CA ALA A 283 2.60 -19.52 -2.37
C ALA A 283 3.63 -18.38 -2.48
N ARG A 284 3.20 -17.11 -2.33
CA ARG A 284 4.12 -15.96 -2.34
C ARG A 284 5.08 -15.94 -1.15
N ILE A 285 4.72 -16.56 -0.03
CA ILE A 285 5.64 -16.71 1.12
C ILE A 285 6.76 -17.67 0.72
N HIS A 286 6.43 -18.80 0.12
CA HIS A 286 7.42 -19.76 -0.38
C HIS A 286 8.37 -19.12 -1.41
N ASP A 287 7.84 -18.38 -2.39
CA ASP A 287 8.64 -17.67 -3.39
C ASP A 287 9.62 -16.67 -2.72
N THR A 288 9.12 -15.91 -1.73
CA THR A 288 9.93 -14.94 -0.99
C THR A 288 11.06 -15.64 -0.24
N LEU A 289 10.75 -16.71 0.50
CA LEU A 289 11.74 -17.47 1.28
C LEU A 289 12.76 -18.15 0.38
N ALA A 290 12.32 -18.79 -0.72
CA ALA A 290 13.21 -19.45 -1.68
C ALA A 290 14.22 -18.47 -2.29
N ARG A 291 13.78 -17.28 -2.74
CA ARG A 291 14.66 -16.23 -3.28
C ARG A 291 15.73 -15.78 -2.27
N LEU A 292 15.37 -15.74 -0.99
CA LEU A 292 16.25 -15.28 0.08
C LEU A 292 17.14 -16.39 0.66
N GLY A 293 16.89 -17.66 0.29
CA GLY A 293 17.57 -18.82 0.86
C GLY A 293 17.19 -19.07 2.32
N LEU A 294 15.95 -18.74 2.71
CA LEU A 294 15.43 -18.86 4.07
C LEU A 294 14.40 -19.99 4.17
N SER A 295 14.20 -20.52 5.38
CA SER A 295 13.24 -21.58 5.65
C SER A 295 12.33 -21.20 6.83
N ALA A 296 11.02 -21.43 6.68
CA ALA A 296 10.03 -21.34 7.73
C ALA A 296 8.95 -22.40 7.53
N GLN A 297 8.25 -22.76 8.59
CA GLN A 297 7.03 -23.58 8.49
C GLN A 297 5.89 -22.69 7.98
N VAL A 298 5.39 -22.93 6.78
CA VAL A 298 4.27 -22.19 6.20
C VAL A 298 3.00 -23.03 6.30
N LEU A 299 1.96 -22.48 6.91
CA LEU A 299 0.68 -23.15 7.12
C LEU A 299 -0.46 -22.35 6.50
N VAL A 300 -1.32 -23.01 5.72
CA VAL A 300 -2.58 -22.43 5.25
C VAL A 300 -3.61 -22.61 6.33
N ALA A 301 -3.81 -21.58 7.15
CA ALA A 301 -4.70 -21.65 8.32
C ALA A 301 -5.22 -20.27 8.75
N ASP A 302 -6.39 -20.26 9.38
CA ASP A 302 -6.97 -19.05 9.98
C ASP A 302 -6.36 -18.79 11.37
N ALA A 303 -5.56 -17.75 11.48
CA ALA A 303 -4.95 -17.34 12.74
C ALA A 303 -5.98 -17.01 13.85
N SER A 304 -7.24 -16.68 13.49
CA SER A 304 -8.31 -16.46 14.45
C SER A 304 -8.90 -17.75 15.03
N ARG A 305 -8.48 -18.91 14.53
CA ARG A 305 -8.99 -20.24 14.89
C ARG A 305 -7.85 -21.20 15.30
N PRO A 306 -7.07 -20.90 16.37
CA PRO A 306 -5.91 -21.69 16.76
C PRO A 306 -6.23 -23.15 17.09
N GLN A 307 -7.45 -23.48 17.48
CA GLN A 307 -7.89 -24.85 17.73
C GLN A 307 -7.79 -25.74 16.48
N ASP A 308 -7.82 -25.16 15.26
CA ASP A 308 -7.85 -25.92 14.02
C ASP A 308 -6.42 -26.32 13.55
N TRP A 309 -5.38 -25.65 14.04
CA TRP A 309 -4.01 -25.83 13.55
C TRP A 309 -2.94 -25.95 14.65
N TRP A 310 -3.12 -25.30 15.82
CA TRP A 310 -2.04 -25.18 16.80
C TRP A 310 -1.63 -26.53 17.39
N GLN A 311 -2.61 -27.36 17.82
CA GLN A 311 -2.32 -28.68 18.36
C GLN A 311 -1.82 -29.65 17.25
N SER A 312 -2.53 -29.70 16.13
CA SER A 312 -2.26 -30.68 15.05
C SER A 312 -0.97 -30.42 14.29
N GLN A 313 -0.61 -29.15 14.09
CA GLN A 313 0.50 -28.77 13.21
C GLN A 313 1.69 -28.14 13.95
N CYS A 314 1.50 -27.71 15.19
CA CYS A 314 2.55 -27.11 16.01
C CYS A 314 2.75 -27.84 17.35
N GLY A 315 2.08 -28.99 17.56
CA GLY A 315 2.17 -29.79 18.78
C GLY A 315 1.65 -29.10 20.05
N GLY A 316 0.84 -28.05 19.91
CA GLY A 316 0.34 -27.25 21.03
C GLY A 316 1.43 -26.51 21.83
N THR A 317 2.68 -26.52 21.36
CA THR A 317 3.79 -25.84 22.05
C THR A 317 3.64 -24.34 21.91
N PRO A 318 3.72 -23.56 22.99
CA PRO A 318 3.61 -22.10 22.94
C PRO A 318 4.69 -21.43 22.11
N PHE A 319 4.38 -20.28 21.53
CA PHE A 319 5.33 -19.41 20.85
C PHE A 319 5.93 -18.39 21.84
N ASP A 320 7.21 -18.11 21.69
CA ASP A 320 7.94 -17.15 22.51
C ASP A 320 7.63 -15.70 22.08
N ALA A 321 7.32 -15.51 20.80
CA ALA A 321 6.80 -14.25 20.29
C ALA A 321 5.79 -14.44 19.15
N ILE A 322 4.90 -13.46 18.98
CA ILE A 322 3.88 -13.45 17.94
C ILE A 322 3.90 -12.10 17.23
N LEU A 323 4.15 -12.12 15.93
CA LEU A 323 3.92 -11.01 15.04
C LEU A 323 2.51 -11.14 14.46
N LEU A 324 1.64 -10.18 14.75
CA LEU A 324 0.30 -10.13 14.21
C LEU A 324 0.15 -8.93 13.26
N ASP A 325 0.31 -9.16 11.96
CA ASP A 325 0.01 -8.18 10.90
C ASP A 325 -1.44 -8.36 10.40
N ALA A 326 -2.37 -8.11 11.33
CA ALA A 326 -3.78 -8.36 11.08
C ALA A 326 -4.37 -7.48 9.98
N PRO A 327 -5.42 -7.96 9.27
CA PRO A 327 -6.15 -7.15 8.29
C PRO A 327 -6.54 -5.78 8.87
N CYS A 328 -6.26 -4.72 8.12
CA CYS A 328 -6.51 -3.34 8.51
C CYS A 328 -7.10 -2.52 7.36
N THR A 329 -7.38 -1.24 7.59
CA THR A 329 -7.87 -0.32 6.55
C THR A 329 -6.87 -0.11 5.41
N ALA A 330 -5.63 -0.53 5.57
CA ALA A 330 -4.53 -0.30 4.64
C ALA A 330 -4.27 1.20 4.35
N SER A 331 -4.66 2.09 5.27
CA SER A 331 -4.51 3.54 5.10
C SER A 331 -3.05 3.99 4.99
N GLY A 332 -2.09 3.21 5.50
CA GLY A 332 -0.66 3.50 5.38
C GLY A 332 -0.06 3.22 3.99
N ILE A 333 -0.79 2.52 3.10
CA ILE A 333 -0.27 2.18 1.77
C ILE A 333 -0.91 2.98 0.63
N VAL A 334 -1.71 4.01 0.92
CA VAL A 334 -2.44 4.79 -0.11
C VAL A 334 -1.52 5.50 -1.12
N ARG A 335 -0.26 5.76 -0.77
CA ARG A 335 0.74 6.28 -1.71
C ARG A 335 1.04 5.27 -2.83
N ARG A 336 1.12 3.96 -2.49
CA ARG A 336 1.38 2.85 -3.43
C ARG A 336 0.09 2.34 -4.07
N HIS A 337 -1.00 2.34 -3.32
CA HIS A 337 -2.32 1.84 -3.71
C HIS A 337 -3.37 2.94 -3.55
N PRO A 338 -3.41 3.92 -4.47
CA PRO A 338 -4.30 5.08 -4.35
C PRO A 338 -5.79 4.73 -4.48
N ASP A 339 -6.14 3.53 -4.98
CA ASP A 339 -7.47 2.97 -5.00
C ASP A 339 -8.05 2.74 -3.59
N VAL A 340 -7.21 2.41 -2.62
CA VAL A 340 -7.61 2.12 -1.24
C VAL A 340 -8.44 3.25 -0.65
N ARG A 341 -8.09 4.51 -0.89
CA ARG A 341 -8.83 5.66 -0.35
C ARG A 341 -10.27 5.74 -0.86
N TRP A 342 -10.51 5.30 -2.08
CA TRP A 342 -11.82 5.34 -2.73
C TRP A 342 -12.67 4.09 -2.46
N LEU A 343 -12.03 2.97 -2.11
CA LEU A 343 -12.67 1.70 -1.76
C LEU A 343 -13.11 1.63 -0.31
N ARG A 344 -12.39 2.29 0.60
CA ARG A 344 -12.67 2.24 2.04
C ARG A 344 -13.86 3.09 2.43
N ARG A 345 -14.65 2.55 3.38
CA ARG A 345 -15.79 3.21 4.01
C ARG A 345 -15.47 3.53 5.47
N GLU A 346 -16.14 4.51 6.05
CA GLU A 346 -15.96 4.86 7.45
C GLU A 346 -16.27 3.68 8.40
N SER A 347 -17.28 2.87 8.05
CA SER A 347 -17.66 1.66 8.81
C SER A 347 -16.57 0.59 8.87
N ASP A 348 -15.69 0.51 7.87
CA ASP A 348 -14.62 -0.49 7.82
C ASP A 348 -13.64 -0.32 9.00
N VAL A 349 -13.47 0.90 9.50
CA VAL A 349 -12.58 1.20 10.64
C VAL A 349 -13.03 0.45 11.90
N ALA A 350 -14.32 0.51 12.21
CA ALA A 350 -14.89 -0.17 13.37
C ALA A 350 -14.91 -1.70 13.19
N GLN A 351 -15.30 -2.18 12.01
CA GLN A 351 -15.36 -3.61 11.69
C GLN A 351 -13.99 -4.26 11.79
N LEU A 352 -12.96 -3.65 11.19
CA LEU A 352 -11.59 -4.15 11.25
C LEU A 352 -11.00 -4.07 12.66
N ALA A 353 -11.36 -3.07 13.46
CA ALA A 353 -10.95 -3.01 14.87
C ALA A 353 -11.53 -4.15 15.70
N VAL A 354 -12.78 -4.59 15.44
CA VAL A 354 -13.38 -5.78 16.07
C VAL A 354 -12.63 -7.04 15.63
N LEU A 355 -12.36 -7.17 14.32
CA LEU A 355 -11.62 -8.31 13.78
C LEU A 355 -10.21 -8.40 14.39
N GLN A 356 -9.46 -7.29 14.43
CA GLN A 356 -8.13 -7.24 15.05
C GLN A 356 -8.15 -7.66 16.52
N ARG A 357 -9.14 -7.20 17.28
CA ARG A 357 -9.33 -7.65 18.70
C ARG A 357 -9.59 -9.15 18.80
N ARG A 358 -10.33 -9.74 17.85
CA ARG A 358 -10.55 -11.18 17.78
C ARG A 358 -9.24 -11.94 17.53
N PHE A 359 -8.47 -11.54 16.52
CA PHE A 359 -7.15 -12.12 16.26
C PHE A 359 -6.26 -12.04 17.49
N TRP A 360 -6.17 -10.86 18.09
CA TRP A 360 -5.40 -10.62 19.30
C TRP A 360 -5.74 -11.62 20.43
N LYS A 361 -7.02 -11.69 20.80
CA LYS A 361 -7.47 -12.55 21.87
C LYS A 361 -7.22 -14.04 21.58
N ARG A 362 -7.30 -14.44 20.31
CA ARG A 362 -7.18 -15.86 19.92
C ARG A 362 -5.70 -16.25 19.78
N CYS A 363 -4.90 -15.52 19.01
CA CYS A 363 -3.48 -15.80 18.87
C CYS A 363 -2.72 -15.66 20.19
N GLY A 364 -3.07 -14.72 21.03
CA GLY A 364 -2.44 -14.53 22.33
C GLY A 364 -2.53 -15.76 23.28
N ARG A 365 -3.44 -16.70 23.02
CA ARG A 365 -3.51 -17.98 23.74
C ARG A 365 -2.37 -18.93 23.36
N CYS A 366 -1.82 -18.77 22.16
CA CYS A 366 -0.70 -19.57 21.66
C CYS A 366 0.66 -19.03 22.14
N SER A 367 0.70 -17.91 22.88
CA SER A 367 1.93 -17.33 23.42
C SER A 367 2.30 -17.95 24.77
N SER A 368 3.60 -18.11 25.04
CA SER A 368 4.12 -18.41 26.37
C SER A 368 3.74 -17.31 27.38
N ARG A 369 3.79 -17.59 28.69
CA ARG A 369 3.47 -16.59 29.73
C ARG A 369 4.40 -15.37 29.70
N ALA A 370 5.62 -15.53 29.18
CA ALA A 370 6.61 -14.48 28.98
C ALA A 370 6.63 -13.90 27.56
N GLY A 371 5.80 -14.46 26.63
CA GLY A 371 5.84 -14.14 25.21
C GLY A 371 5.47 -12.69 24.89
N ALA A 372 6.21 -12.11 23.94
CA ALA A 372 5.91 -10.80 23.38
C ALA A 372 4.90 -10.93 22.22
N CYS A 373 3.94 -10.04 22.14
CA CYS A 373 3.04 -9.96 20.99
C CYS A 373 3.08 -8.55 20.41
N CYS A 374 3.47 -8.44 19.15
CA CYS A 374 3.52 -7.18 18.43
C CYS A 374 2.39 -7.13 17.39
N ILE A 375 1.56 -6.10 17.44
CA ILE A 375 0.60 -5.80 16.39
C ILE A 375 1.21 -4.71 15.50
N ALA A 376 1.28 -4.97 14.20
CA ALA A 376 1.69 -4.03 13.18
C ALA A 376 0.48 -3.57 12.34
N PRO A 377 -0.46 -2.77 12.87
CA PRO A 377 -1.51 -2.20 12.06
C PRO A 377 -1.00 -0.91 11.40
N ALA A 378 -1.09 -0.84 10.09
CA ALA A 378 -1.03 0.46 9.42
C ALA A 378 -2.28 1.26 9.82
N ARG A 379 -2.18 2.17 10.80
CA ARG A 379 -3.30 3.01 11.25
C ARG A 379 -3.03 4.49 10.97
N SER A 380 -4.02 5.12 10.35
CA SER A 380 -4.18 6.58 10.32
C SER A 380 -5.04 7.11 11.49
N SER A 381 -5.44 6.27 12.46
CA SER A 381 -6.28 6.66 13.59
C SER A 381 -5.72 6.17 14.93
N ARG A 382 -5.71 7.05 15.94
CA ARG A 382 -5.28 6.71 17.32
C ARG A 382 -6.23 5.69 17.96
N PRO A 383 -5.75 4.60 18.59
CA PRO A 383 -6.57 3.80 19.45
C PRO A 383 -6.69 4.45 20.83
N ARG A 384 -7.89 4.67 21.33
CA ARG A 384 -8.11 4.73 22.77
C ARG A 384 -8.06 3.29 23.31
N ALA A 385 -6.92 2.86 23.83
CA ALA A 385 -6.81 1.60 24.52
C ALA A 385 -5.88 1.75 25.71
N THR A 386 -6.49 1.75 26.90
CA THR A 386 -5.84 1.36 28.14
C THR A 386 -5.59 -0.14 28.10
N CYS A 387 -4.33 -0.56 28.11
CA CYS A 387 -3.97 -1.96 28.32
C CYS A 387 -3.13 -2.08 29.60
N ARG A 388 -3.64 -2.81 30.59
CA ARG A 388 -2.90 -3.23 31.78
C ARG A 388 -2.24 -4.58 31.53
N SER A 389 -0.94 -4.65 31.83
CA SER A 389 -0.10 -5.82 32.09
C SER A 389 0.01 -6.92 31.03
N LYS A 390 1.02 -6.78 30.23
CA LYS A 390 2.01 -7.67 29.59
C LYS A 390 2.78 -6.76 28.63
N ARG A 391 4.08 -6.88 28.45
CA ARG A 391 4.86 -5.99 27.59
C ARG A 391 4.31 -6.01 26.17
N PHE A 392 3.53 -5.00 25.81
CA PHE A 392 2.89 -4.85 24.51
C PHE A 392 3.53 -3.67 23.78
N LEU A 393 4.23 -3.95 22.70
CA LEU A 393 4.75 -2.93 21.80
C LEU A 393 3.71 -2.64 20.72
N HIS A 394 2.94 -1.57 20.92
CA HIS A 394 2.17 -0.97 19.84
C HIS A 394 3.12 -0.14 18.99
N THR A 395 3.44 -0.60 17.78
CA THR A 395 4.03 0.29 16.78
C THR A 395 2.92 1.13 16.15
N THR A 396 2.52 2.18 16.85
CA THR A 396 1.96 3.34 16.18
C THR A 396 3.14 4.22 15.79
N PRO A 397 3.24 4.73 14.58
CA PRO A 397 4.08 5.89 14.35
C PRO A 397 3.49 7.00 15.20
N THR A 398 4.10 7.30 16.34
CA THR A 398 3.87 8.57 17.01
C THR A 398 4.36 9.66 16.05
N PRO A 399 3.71 10.83 15.98
CA PRO A 399 4.19 11.95 15.17
C PRO A 399 5.62 12.38 15.51
N SER A 400 6.12 12.04 16.69
CA SER A 400 7.49 12.29 17.14
C SER A 400 8.55 11.36 16.52
N CYS A 401 8.16 10.23 15.90
CA CYS A 401 9.12 9.34 15.21
C CYS A 401 9.26 9.63 13.71
N CYS A 402 8.51 10.58 13.15
CA CYS A 402 8.62 10.99 11.74
C CYS A 402 8.63 12.53 11.55
N PRO A 403 9.44 13.33 12.25
CA PRO A 403 9.57 14.75 11.89
C PRO A 403 10.47 14.99 10.68
N HIS A 404 11.25 14.02 10.23
CA HIS A 404 12.25 14.23 9.15
C HIS A 404 12.23 13.21 8.00
N GLN A 405 11.25 12.31 7.91
CA GLN A 405 11.25 11.27 6.86
C GLN A 405 9.97 11.25 6.00
N ALA A 406 9.21 12.32 5.97
CA ALA A 406 8.05 12.50 5.10
C ALA A 406 8.24 13.65 4.10
N ILE A 407 9.47 13.88 3.64
CA ILE A 407 9.79 14.73 2.48
C ILE A 407 10.44 13.86 1.43
#